data_133d8d849ef84e0abbb868c5da6d3c2e
#
_entry.id   133d8d849ef84e0abbb868c5da6d3c2e
#
_cell.length_a   1.000
_cell.length_b   1.000
_cell.length_c   1.000
_cell.angle_alpha   90.00
_cell.angle_beta   90.00
_cell.angle_gamma   90.00
#
_symmetry.space_group_name_H-M   'P 1'
#
loop_
_entity.id
_entity.type
_entity.pdbx_description
1 polymer ?
#
loop_
_entity_poly.entity_id
_entity_poly.type
_entity_poly.pdbx_seq_one_letter_code
_entity_poly.pdbx_strand_id
1 'polypeptide(L)'
;MSFYLYTAFIVVIFLVLGTFALGGILAAPWVPLWQKDIRRMLKLANVKPGETVYDLGAGDGRIVIMAGKEFGAKAIGYEIAILPYLAARVKILSEGLSKSVSVKYRNFYAENLSSADVVCVFLGPDAMKKLSPKFKDELKPGCRIVSYCFSLPGWQPKIVDKPEKKLTTIYLYQK
;
A
#
# COMPACT_ATOMS: atom_id res chain seq x y z
N MET A 1 -20.73 -22.15 -30.12
CA MET A 1 -19.43 -21.62 -29.68
C MET A 1 -19.51 -20.17 -29.15
N SER A 2 -20.31 -19.27 -29.76
CA SER A 2 -20.47 -17.88 -29.29
C SER A 2 -21.10 -17.74 -27.89
N PHE A 3 -22.15 -18.48 -27.58
CA PHE A 3 -22.86 -18.38 -26.27
C PHE A 3 -21.93 -18.68 -25.08
N TYR A 4 -21.15 -19.75 -25.13
CA TYR A 4 -20.20 -20.08 -24.05
C TYR A 4 -19.08 -19.05 -23.90
N LEU A 5 -18.63 -18.43 -25.00
CA LEU A 5 -17.65 -17.35 -24.95
C LEU A 5 -18.23 -16.09 -24.28
N TYR A 6 -19.48 -15.72 -24.59
CA TYR A 6 -20.16 -14.59 -23.92
C TYR A 6 -20.34 -14.86 -22.43
N THR A 7 -20.80 -16.06 -22.08
CA THR A 7 -20.97 -16.42 -20.65
C THR A 7 -19.65 -16.38 -19.91
N ALA A 8 -18.59 -16.96 -20.47
CA ALA A 8 -17.26 -16.90 -19.85
C ALA A 8 -16.75 -15.45 -19.70
N PHE A 9 -16.94 -14.60 -20.69
CA PHE A 9 -16.56 -13.20 -20.64
C PHE A 9 -17.31 -12.44 -19.54
N ILE A 10 -18.61 -12.63 -19.41
CA ILE A 10 -19.42 -12.02 -18.34
C ILE A 10 -18.95 -12.48 -16.98
N VAL A 11 -18.70 -13.78 -16.79
CA VAL A 11 -18.19 -14.32 -15.52
C VAL A 11 -16.84 -13.69 -15.15
N VAL A 12 -15.93 -13.55 -16.11
CA VAL A 12 -14.64 -12.88 -15.87
C VAL A 12 -14.83 -11.44 -15.43
N ILE A 13 -15.72 -10.68 -16.08
CA ILE A 13 -16.05 -9.30 -15.68
C ILE A 13 -16.54 -9.26 -14.23
N PHE A 14 -17.51 -10.11 -13.87
CA PHE A 14 -18.03 -10.14 -12.50
C PHE A 14 -16.95 -10.52 -11.47
N LEU A 15 -16.07 -11.45 -11.78
CA LEU A 15 -14.94 -11.80 -10.91
C LEU A 15 -13.99 -10.62 -10.72
N VAL A 16 -13.64 -9.92 -11.79
CA VAL A 16 -12.78 -8.74 -11.73
C VAL A 16 -13.43 -7.63 -10.89
N LEU A 17 -14.69 -7.27 -11.20
CA LEU A 17 -15.43 -6.26 -10.46
C LEU A 17 -15.60 -6.66 -8.98
N GLY A 18 -15.80 -7.94 -8.70
CA GLY A 18 -15.87 -8.48 -7.36
C GLY A 18 -14.60 -8.23 -6.54
N THR A 19 -13.41 -8.32 -7.17
CA THR A 19 -12.15 -8.01 -6.46
C THR A 19 -12.03 -6.52 -6.10
N PHE A 20 -12.51 -5.61 -6.97
CA PHE A 20 -12.56 -4.17 -6.67
C PHE A 20 -13.53 -3.85 -5.54
N ALA A 21 -14.74 -4.44 -5.59
CA ALA A 21 -15.74 -4.26 -4.53
C ALA A 21 -15.20 -4.77 -3.18
N LEU A 22 -14.56 -5.94 -3.18
CA LEU A 22 -13.95 -6.51 -1.98
C LEU A 22 -12.86 -5.60 -1.42
N GLY A 23 -11.97 -5.07 -2.26
CA GLY A 23 -10.94 -4.12 -1.85
C GLY A 23 -11.54 -2.84 -1.24
N GLY A 24 -12.58 -2.29 -1.87
CA GLY A 24 -13.30 -1.12 -1.37
C GLY A 24 -13.98 -1.34 -0.01
N ILE A 25 -14.57 -2.52 0.21
CA ILE A 25 -15.23 -2.88 1.47
C ILE A 25 -14.21 -3.14 2.58
N LEU A 26 -13.11 -3.85 2.27
CA LEU A 26 -12.12 -4.25 3.27
C LEU A 26 -11.20 -3.12 3.72
N ALA A 27 -10.89 -2.18 2.83
CA ALA A 27 -9.83 -1.20 3.08
C ALA A 27 -10.15 0.22 2.57
N ALA A 28 -10.17 0.41 1.26
CA ALA A 28 -10.50 1.65 0.58
C ALA A 28 -10.69 1.40 -0.93
N PRO A 29 -11.47 2.22 -1.64
CA PRO A 29 -11.47 2.21 -3.09
C PRO A 29 -10.07 2.58 -3.61
N TRP A 30 -9.69 2.01 -4.75
CA TRP A 30 -8.39 2.30 -5.35
C TRP A 30 -8.33 3.75 -5.87
N VAL A 31 -7.50 4.56 -5.22
CA VAL A 31 -7.22 5.96 -5.57
C VAL A 31 -5.71 6.12 -5.73
N PRO A 32 -5.21 6.34 -6.96
CA PRO A 32 -3.77 6.47 -7.19
C PRO A 32 -3.21 7.78 -6.62
N LEU A 33 -2.15 7.69 -5.82
CA LEU A 33 -1.42 8.83 -5.28
C LEU A 33 -0.55 9.53 -6.35
N TRP A 34 -0.38 10.84 -6.22
CA TRP A 34 0.59 11.59 -7.03
C TRP A 34 2.03 11.27 -6.60
N GLN A 35 2.93 11.19 -7.56
CA GLN A 35 4.34 10.88 -7.29
C GLN A 35 4.99 11.84 -6.28
N LYS A 36 4.62 13.13 -6.33
CA LYS A 36 5.11 14.13 -5.35
C LYS A 36 4.73 13.79 -3.91
N ASP A 37 3.51 13.27 -3.70
CA ASP A 37 3.02 12.92 -2.37
C ASP A 37 3.66 11.61 -1.87
N ILE A 38 3.86 10.64 -2.75
CA ILE A 38 4.59 9.41 -2.43
C ILE A 38 6.03 9.74 -2.00
N ARG A 39 6.72 10.59 -2.77
CA ARG A 39 8.09 11.01 -2.43
C ARG A 39 8.13 11.75 -1.09
N ARG A 40 7.11 12.57 -0.81
CA ARG A 40 6.95 13.26 0.49
C ARG A 40 6.75 12.26 1.63
N MET A 41 5.91 11.24 1.47
CA MET A 41 5.72 10.15 2.44
C MET A 41 7.03 9.41 2.74
N LEU A 42 7.74 8.96 1.70
CA LEU A 42 8.98 8.19 1.85
C LEU A 42 10.12 9.02 2.46
N LYS A 43 10.21 10.31 2.11
CA LYS A 43 11.14 11.26 2.75
C LYS A 43 10.81 11.49 4.22
N LEU A 44 9.52 11.71 4.55
CA LEU A 44 9.07 11.89 5.93
C LEU A 44 9.36 10.66 6.78
N ALA A 45 9.14 9.47 6.23
CA ALA A 45 9.49 8.21 6.87
C ALA A 45 11.02 7.97 6.92
N ASN A 46 11.83 8.82 6.28
CA ASN A 46 13.29 8.72 6.21
C ASN A 46 13.76 7.33 5.80
N VAL A 47 13.16 6.81 4.71
CA VAL A 47 13.49 5.48 4.17
C VAL A 47 14.94 5.42 3.76
N LYS A 48 15.65 4.36 4.19
CA LYS A 48 17.08 4.13 3.92
C LYS A 48 17.27 2.98 2.92
N PRO A 49 18.37 2.98 2.16
CA PRO A 49 18.74 1.85 1.34
C PRO A 49 18.83 0.54 2.14
N GLY A 50 18.26 -0.52 1.58
CA GLY A 50 18.24 -1.85 2.19
C GLY A 50 17.13 -2.09 3.22
N GLU A 51 16.43 -1.04 3.68
CA GLU A 51 15.26 -1.21 4.57
C GLU A 51 14.10 -1.91 3.87
N THR A 52 13.30 -2.61 4.67
CA THR A 52 12.09 -3.28 4.21
C THR A 52 10.88 -2.35 4.35
N VAL A 53 10.32 -1.96 3.21
CA VAL A 53 9.11 -1.13 3.11
C VAL A 53 7.91 -1.99 2.76
N TYR A 54 6.85 -1.93 3.56
CA TYR A 54 5.56 -2.55 3.25
C TYR A 54 4.55 -1.49 2.82
N ASP A 55 3.76 -1.81 1.78
CA ASP A 55 2.65 -0.98 1.31
C ASP A 55 1.35 -1.79 1.38
N LEU A 56 0.45 -1.37 2.26
CA LEU A 56 -0.80 -2.06 2.51
C LEU A 56 -1.93 -1.46 1.66
N GLY A 57 -2.37 -2.21 0.64
CA GLY A 57 -3.24 -1.73 -0.42
C GLY A 57 -2.42 -1.07 -1.54
N ALA A 58 -1.46 -1.81 -2.07
CA ALA A 58 -0.43 -1.26 -2.97
C ALA A 58 -0.97 -0.74 -4.31
N GLY A 59 -2.19 -1.10 -4.69
CA GLY A 59 -2.76 -0.69 -5.95
C GLY A 59 -1.88 -1.07 -7.14
N ASP A 60 -1.54 -0.09 -7.96
CA ASP A 60 -0.67 -0.27 -9.12
C ASP A 60 0.84 -0.21 -8.79
N GLY A 61 1.20 -0.34 -7.52
CA GLY A 61 2.57 -0.53 -7.04
C GLY A 61 3.43 0.73 -6.97
N ARG A 62 2.87 1.92 -7.16
CA ARG A 62 3.66 3.16 -7.28
C ARG A 62 4.50 3.51 -6.05
N ILE A 63 4.03 3.21 -4.82
CA ILE A 63 4.78 3.44 -3.59
C ILE A 63 5.97 2.49 -3.52
N VAL A 64 5.76 1.18 -3.70
CA VAL A 64 6.84 0.19 -3.64
C VAL A 64 7.86 0.38 -4.76
N ILE A 65 7.42 0.77 -5.97
CA ILE A 65 8.31 1.07 -7.08
C ILE A 65 9.20 2.26 -6.74
N MET A 66 8.63 3.35 -6.23
CA MET A 66 9.40 4.53 -5.82
C MET A 66 10.35 4.21 -4.66
N ALA A 67 9.90 3.45 -3.66
CA ALA A 67 10.74 3.02 -2.54
C ALA A 67 11.97 2.23 -3.01
N GLY A 68 11.79 1.31 -3.95
CA GLY A 68 12.91 0.57 -4.53
C GLY A 68 13.80 1.42 -5.43
N LYS A 69 13.21 2.20 -6.35
CA LYS A 69 13.91 2.94 -7.39
C LYS A 69 14.69 4.16 -6.86
N GLU A 70 14.04 4.96 -6.01
CA GLU A 70 14.61 6.24 -5.56
C GLU A 70 15.28 6.13 -4.17
N PHE A 71 14.86 5.18 -3.34
CA PHE A 71 15.36 5.04 -1.96
C PHE A 71 16.20 3.78 -1.75
N GLY A 72 16.31 2.89 -2.75
CA GLY A 72 17.09 1.66 -2.63
C GLY A 72 16.55 0.65 -1.61
N ALA A 73 15.28 0.75 -1.27
CA ALA A 73 14.63 -0.12 -0.30
C ALA A 73 14.25 -1.49 -0.91
N LYS A 74 14.10 -2.51 -0.05
CA LYS A 74 13.37 -3.73 -0.39
C LYS A 74 11.90 -3.45 -0.13
N ALA A 75 11.06 -3.50 -1.17
CA ALA A 75 9.66 -3.09 -1.02
C ALA A 75 8.67 -4.20 -1.39
N ILE A 76 7.68 -4.40 -0.53
CA ILE A 76 6.65 -5.43 -0.69
C ILE A 76 5.29 -4.77 -0.56
N GLY A 77 4.49 -4.84 -1.63
CA GLY A 77 3.11 -4.40 -1.62
C GLY A 77 2.14 -5.56 -1.48
N TYR A 78 1.01 -5.31 -0.85
CA TYR A 78 -0.10 -6.25 -0.76
C TYR A 78 -1.33 -5.64 -1.44
N GLU A 79 -1.91 -6.35 -2.40
CA GLU A 79 -3.08 -5.90 -3.15
C GLU A 79 -4.06 -7.05 -3.35
N ILE A 80 -5.35 -6.77 -3.26
CA ILE A 80 -6.42 -7.76 -3.42
C ILE A 80 -7.24 -7.55 -4.69
N ALA A 81 -7.18 -6.36 -5.30
CA ALA A 81 -7.83 -6.10 -6.58
C ALA A 81 -6.92 -6.57 -7.73
N ILE A 82 -7.45 -7.47 -8.56
CA ILE A 82 -6.64 -8.20 -9.56
C ILE A 82 -6.03 -7.29 -10.61
N LEU A 83 -6.75 -6.30 -11.13
CA LEU A 83 -6.23 -5.42 -12.19
C LEU A 83 -5.12 -4.49 -11.70
N PRO A 84 -5.25 -3.77 -10.56
CA PRO A 84 -4.14 -3.01 -9.98
C PRO A 84 -2.92 -3.90 -9.68
N TYR A 85 -3.13 -5.09 -9.11
CA TYR A 85 -2.06 -6.05 -8.86
C TYR A 85 -1.30 -6.42 -10.15
N LEU A 86 -2.01 -6.76 -11.24
CA LEU A 86 -1.37 -7.10 -12.51
C LEU A 86 -0.62 -5.90 -13.10
N ALA A 87 -1.22 -4.69 -13.03
CA ALA A 87 -0.56 -3.46 -13.45
C ALA A 87 0.74 -3.20 -12.68
N ALA A 88 0.72 -3.42 -11.36
CA ALA A 88 1.91 -3.30 -10.51
C ALA A 88 3.01 -4.30 -10.93
N ARG A 89 2.64 -5.56 -11.19
CA ARG A 89 3.57 -6.59 -11.64
C ARG A 89 4.26 -6.23 -12.96
N VAL A 90 3.48 -5.77 -13.94
CA VAL A 90 4.02 -5.32 -15.24
C VAL A 90 4.97 -4.16 -15.07
N LYS A 91 4.61 -3.14 -14.27
CA LYS A 91 5.48 -1.98 -14.01
C LYS A 91 6.79 -2.37 -13.31
N ILE A 92 6.73 -3.24 -12.29
CA ILE A 92 7.93 -3.71 -11.59
C ILE A 92 8.88 -4.43 -12.56
N LEU A 93 8.35 -5.25 -13.45
CA LEU A 93 9.14 -5.95 -14.48
C LEU A 93 9.74 -4.96 -15.48
N SER A 94 8.96 -4.03 -16.01
CA SER A 94 9.43 -3.04 -16.99
C SER A 94 10.49 -2.07 -16.43
N GLU A 95 10.45 -1.81 -15.13
CA GLU A 95 11.44 -0.98 -14.43
C GLU A 95 12.69 -1.78 -13.97
N GLY A 96 12.74 -3.09 -14.21
CA GLY A 96 13.87 -3.95 -13.82
C GLY A 96 14.04 -4.15 -12.31
N LEU A 97 12.98 -3.91 -11.52
CA LEU A 97 13.04 -3.86 -10.06
C LEU A 97 12.71 -5.19 -9.36
N SER A 98 12.49 -6.26 -10.09
CA SER A 98 11.98 -7.53 -9.55
C SER A 98 12.87 -8.20 -8.49
N LYS A 99 14.12 -7.77 -8.35
CA LYS A 99 15.05 -8.28 -7.32
C LYS A 99 14.81 -7.64 -5.94
N SER A 100 14.30 -6.42 -5.90
CA SER A 100 14.12 -5.64 -4.66
C SER A 100 12.67 -5.26 -4.39
N VAL A 101 11.79 -5.30 -5.40
CA VAL A 101 10.39 -4.86 -5.30
C VAL A 101 9.47 -5.97 -5.74
N SER A 102 8.41 -6.18 -4.97
CA SER A 102 7.35 -7.14 -5.33
C SER A 102 5.98 -6.64 -4.90
N VAL A 103 4.93 -7.07 -5.59
CA VAL A 103 3.55 -6.95 -5.13
C VAL A 103 2.96 -8.35 -5.06
N LYS A 104 2.29 -8.66 -3.95
CA LYS A 104 1.65 -9.95 -3.68
C LYS A 104 0.13 -9.80 -3.76
N TYR A 105 -0.52 -10.73 -4.47
CA TYR A 105 -1.98 -10.84 -4.48
C TYR A 105 -2.45 -11.47 -3.18
N ARG A 106 -2.58 -10.65 -2.13
CA ARG A 106 -2.85 -11.09 -0.75
C ARG A 106 -3.65 -10.06 0.03
N ASN A 107 -4.41 -10.55 1.00
CA ASN A 107 -5.04 -9.71 1.99
C ASN A 107 -4.00 -9.37 3.09
N PHE A 108 -3.61 -8.11 3.19
CA PHE A 108 -2.61 -7.63 4.15
C PHE A 108 -2.99 -7.88 5.62
N TYR A 109 -4.27 -8.04 5.94
CA TYR A 109 -4.69 -8.37 7.30
C TYR A 109 -4.19 -9.74 7.78
N ALA A 110 -3.96 -10.67 6.83
CA ALA A 110 -3.47 -12.01 7.12
C ALA A 110 -1.93 -12.14 7.07
N GLU A 111 -1.23 -11.08 6.65
CA GLU A 111 0.22 -11.11 6.47
C GLU A 111 0.95 -10.66 7.73
N ASN A 112 2.09 -11.28 8.03
CA ASN A 112 2.96 -10.89 9.13
C ASN A 112 3.76 -9.65 8.76
N LEU A 113 3.70 -8.60 9.60
CA LEU A 113 4.35 -7.32 9.37
C LEU A 113 5.63 -7.11 10.19
N SER A 114 6.08 -8.11 10.95
CA SER A 114 7.18 -7.99 11.93
C SER A 114 8.53 -7.60 11.33
N SER A 115 8.76 -7.93 10.06
CA SER A 115 10.02 -7.59 9.36
C SER A 115 10.06 -6.18 8.77
N ALA A 116 8.94 -5.43 8.81
CA ALA A 116 8.89 -4.08 8.26
C ALA A 116 9.79 -3.10 9.03
N ASP A 117 10.55 -2.29 8.31
CA ASP A 117 11.21 -1.08 8.83
C ASP A 117 10.31 0.14 8.65
N VAL A 118 9.53 0.14 7.57
CA VAL A 118 8.54 1.18 7.25
C VAL A 118 7.27 0.52 6.72
N VAL A 119 6.12 1.00 7.19
CA VAL A 119 4.80 0.64 6.66
C VAL A 119 4.15 1.89 6.07
N CYS A 120 3.79 1.82 4.80
CA CYS A 120 3.04 2.85 4.10
C CYS A 120 1.56 2.45 4.04
N VAL A 121 0.68 3.42 4.31
CA VAL A 121 -0.78 3.22 4.23
C VAL A 121 -1.49 4.42 3.64
N PHE A 122 -2.42 4.15 2.74
CA PHE A 122 -3.44 5.10 2.28
C PHE A 122 -4.78 4.37 2.25
N LEU A 123 -5.39 4.23 3.40
CA LEU A 123 -6.57 3.40 3.62
C LEU A 123 -7.66 4.20 4.35
N GLY A 124 -8.92 3.77 4.20
CA GLY A 124 -10.04 4.40 4.88
C GLY A 124 -10.01 4.26 6.41
N PRO A 125 -10.81 5.07 7.13
CA PRO A 125 -10.81 5.11 8.60
C PRO A 125 -11.08 3.75 9.25
N ASP A 126 -11.97 2.94 8.69
CA ASP A 126 -12.30 1.62 9.24
C ASP A 126 -11.14 0.63 9.12
N ALA A 127 -10.41 0.67 7.99
CA ALA A 127 -9.20 -0.12 7.82
C ALA A 127 -8.10 0.32 8.80
N MET A 128 -7.92 1.63 8.99
CA MET A 128 -6.97 2.18 9.96
C MET A 128 -7.31 1.74 11.39
N LYS A 129 -8.59 1.71 11.76
CA LYS A 129 -9.05 1.21 13.05
C LYS A 129 -8.72 -0.27 13.25
N LYS A 130 -8.92 -1.12 12.22
CA LYS A 130 -8.59 -2.55 12.26
C LYS A 130 -7.08 -2.80 12.30
N LEU A 131 -6.28 -1.97 11.63
CA LEU A 131 -4.81 -2.11 11.59
C LEU A 131 -4.14 -1.64 12.87
N SER A 132 -4.74 -0.71 13.62
CA SER A 132 -4.14 -0.15 14.83
C SER A 132 -3.69 -1.22 15.85
N PRO A 133 -4.51 -2.20 16.26
CA PRO A 133 -4.04 -3.28 17.14
C PRO A 133 -2.96 -4.15 16.47
N LYS A 134 -3.14 -4.54 15.21
CA LYS A 134 -2.16 -5.34 14.46
C LYS A 134 -0.77 -4.69 14.43
N PHE A 135 -0.70 -3.37 14.25
CA PHE A 135 0.57 -2.64 14.30
C PHE A 135 1.20 -2.65 15.69
N LYS A 136 0.38 -2.58 16.75
CA LYS A 136 0.86 -2.70 18.13
C LYS A 136 1.45 -4.08 18.43
N ASP A 137 0.84 -5.12 17.89
CA ASP A 137 1.21 -6.49 18.22
C ASP A 137 2.38 -7.00 17.37
N GLU A 138 2.40 -6.67 16.09
CA GLU A 138 3.33 -7.29 15.14
C GLU A 138 4.56 -6.45 14.81
N LEU A 139 4.45 -5.10 14.77
CA LEU A 139 5.57 -4.30 14.34
C LEU A 139 6.70 -4.30 15.36
N LYS A 140 7.92 -4.43 14.87
CA LYS A 140 9.13 -4.33 15.71
C LYS A 140 9.34 -2.92 16.26
N PRO A 141 9.99 -2.77 17.43
CA PRO A 141 10.39 -1.47 17.96
C PRO A 141 11.19 -0.66 16.91
N GLY A 142 10.87 0.63 16.80
CA GLY A 142 11.50 1.52 15.82
C GLY A 142 10.89 1.49 14.42
N CYS A 143 9.99 0.57 14.10
CA CYS A 143 9.25 0.58 12.84
C CYS A 143 8.47 1.89 12.68
N ARG A 144 8.55 2.47 11.50
CA ARG A 144 7.85 3.72 11.16
C ARG A 144 6.61 3.43 10.33
N ILE A 145 5.50 4.08 10.68
CA ILE A 145 4.26 3.98 9.93
C ILE A 145 4.01 5.36 9.33
N VAL A 146 3.91 5.44 8.01
CA VAL A 146 3.56 6.67 7.30
C VAL A 146 2.17 6.53 6.70
N SER A 147 1.25 7.39 7.15
CA SER A 147 -0.15 7.37 6.72
C SER A 147 -0.50 8.63 5.94
N TYR A 148 -1.06 8.46 4.76
CA TYR A 148 -1.57 9.53 3.93
C TYR A 148 -3.04 9.77 4.23
N CYS A 149 -3.42 11.02 4.48
CA CYS A 149 -4.77 11.51 4.70
C CYS A 149 -5.38 11.15 6.06
N PHE A 150 -5.35 9.90 6.50
CA PHE A 150 -6.08 9.43 7.68
C PHE A 150 -5.14 9.14 8.85
N SER A 151 -5.52 9.57 10.05
CA SER A 151 -4.77 9.28 11.28
C SER A 151 -4.98 7.83 11.71
N LEU A 152 -4.01 7.31 12.48
CA LEU A 152 -4.07 5.97 13.08
C LEU A 152 -4.71 6.06 14.48
N PRO A 153 -5.91 5.49 14.68
CA PRO A 153 -6.60 5.57 15.96
C PRO A 153 -5.79 4.95 17.11
N GLY A 154 -5.74 5.66 18.25
CA GLY A 154 -5.02 5.19 19.43
C GLY A 154 -3.50 5.25 19.35
N TRP A 155 -2.96 6.02 18.38
CA TRP A 155 -1.54 6.32 18.25
C TRP A 155 -1.32 7.84 18.26
N GLN A 156 -0.24 8.27 18.90
CA GLN A 156 0.21 9.67 18.83
C GLN A 156 1.20 9.80 17.65
N PRO A 157 0.93 10.66 16.66
CA PRO A 157 1.87 10.89 15.57
C PRO A 157 3.13 11.58 16.08
N LYS A 158 4.29 11.09 15.65
CA LYS A 158 5.59 11.75 15.89
C LYS A 158 5.71 13.05 15.07
N ILE A 159 5.16 13.03 13.86
CA ILE A 159 5.13 14.18 12.96
C ILE A 159 3.75 14.23 12.27
N VAL A 160 3.20 15.42 12.17
CA VAL A 160 2.03 15.73 11.33
C VAL A 160 2.51 16.72 10.27
N ASP A 161 2.66 16.22 9.05
CA ASP A 161 3.17 17.01 7.93
C ASP A 161 2.01 17.56 7.09
N LYS A 162 1.82 18.87 7.14
CA LYS A 162 0.84 19.63 6.34
C LYS A 162 1.42 21.00 6.02
N PRO A 163 2.39 21.11 5.11
CA PRO A 163 3.11 22.35 4.85
C PRO A 163 2.24 23.46 4.26
N GLU A 164 1.15 23.12 3.57
CA GLU A 164 0.20 24.05 2.98
C GLU A 164 -1.25 23.59 3.21
N LYS A 165 -2.21 24.54 3.33
CA LYS A 165 -3.65 24.22 3.52
C LYS A 165 -4.21 23.31 2.43
N LYS A 166 -3.76 23.47 1.18
CA LYS A 166 -4.21 22.69 0.00
C LYS A 166 -3.63 21.29 -0.09
N LEU A 167 -2.56 20.99 0.67
CA LEU A 167 -1.94 19.67 0.65
C LEU A 167 -2.61 18.73 1.65
N THR A 168 -2.66 17.46 1.27
CA THR A 168 -3.16 16.41 2.16
C THR A 168 -2.17 16.18 3.29
N THR A 169 -2.70 15.99 4.51
CA THR A 169 -1.90 15.70 5.69
C THR A 169 -1.26 14.32 5.59
N ILE A 170 0.01 14.22 5.99
CA ILE A 170 0.71 12.95 6.18
C ILE A 170 1.07 12.82 7.66
N TYR A 171 0.82 11.65 8.20
CA TYR A 171 1.13 11.33 9.59
C TYR A 171 2.27 10.34 9.65
N LEU A 172 3.26 10.62 10.50
CA LEU A 172 4.34 9.69 10.82
C LEU A 172 4.21 9.22 12.26
N TYR A 173 4.19 7.90 12.44
CA TYR A 173 4.22 7.24 13.73
C TYR A 173 5.49 6.39 13.86
N GLN A 174 5.84 6.06 15.09
CA GLN A 174 6.93 5.13 15.39
C GLN A 174 6.45 4.16 16.47
N LYS A 175 6.71 2.86 16.22
CA LYS A 175 6.49 1.77 17.19
C LYS A 175 7.53 1.83 18.31
#